data_550f745ec4423062a0be613943379c1a
#
_entry.id   550f745ec4423062a0be613943379c1a
#
_cell.length_a   1.000
_cell.length_b   1.000
_cell.length_c   1.000
_cell.angle_alpha   90.00
_cell.angle_beta   90.00
_cell.angle_gamma   90.00
#
_symmetry.space_group_name_H-M   'P 1'
#
loop_
_entity.id
_entity.type
_entity.pdbx_description
1 polymer ?
#
loop_
_entity_poly.entity_id
_entity_poly.type
_entity_poly.pdbx_seq_one_letter_code
_entity_poly.pdbx_strand_id
1 'polypeptide(L)'
;MALTDEQVERYARHLILKGVGVKGQKRLLASSVLIIGAGGLGSPAALYLAAAGVGHIGLVDGDVVDMSNLQRQIIHTTARVGAPKVESAATAIRALNPDVTVDIYYELVDASNIAGLIEPYDLVIDATDNFAAKFLINDACVLAGKPYIHAGVVGFAGQVMTVIPGEGPCYRCIFRDLPAAGEIPTCKEAGVLGAVVGVIGSLEATEAVKLIAGVGEPLVARMLTVDALTMNIRRVPLPKHVPDCPVCGEQPTITAIDPANYIQPACAI
;
A
#
# COMPACT_ATOMS: atom_id res chain seq x y z
N MET A 1 -0.76 22.65 -16.13
CA MET A 1 -0.63 23.73 -15.12
C MET A 1 0.85 24.00 -14.92
N ALA A 2 1.27 25.26 -14.75
CA ALA A 2 2.66 25.59 -14.38
C ALA A 2 2.85 25.28 -12.87
N LEU A 3 4.07 24.94 -12.47
CA LEU A 3 4.41 24.84 -11.05
C LEU A 3 4.50 26.26 -10.46
N THR A 4 4.08 26.43 -9.21
CA THR A 4 4.33 27.68 -8.46
C THR A 4 5.79 27.76 -8.02
N ASP A 5 6.25 28.96 -7.63
CA ASP A 5 7.63 29.13 -7.13
C ASP A 5 7.88 28.29 -5.88
N GLU A 6 6.93 28.18 -4.97
CA GLU A 6 7.00 27.31 -3.79
C GLU A 6 7.11 25.82 -4.17
N GLN A 7 6.36 25.38 -5.18
CA GLN A 7 6.46 24.01 -5.69
C GLN A 7 7.81 23.76 -6.37
N VAL A 8 8.34 24.73 -7.09
CA VAL A 8 9.68 24.63 -7.70
C VAL A 8 10.75 24.49 -6.60
N GLU A 9 10.65 25.23 -5.52
CA GLU A 9 11.56 25.13 -4.39
C GLU A 9 11.39 23.78 -3.67
N ARG A 10 10.16 23.40 -3.29
CA ARG A 10 9.84 22.16 -2.59
C ARG A 10 10.31 20.92 -3.34
N TYR A 11 10.06 20.86 -4.64
CA TYR A 11 10.37 19.70 -5.48
C TYR A 11 11.67 19.85 -6.28
N ALA A 12 12.52 20.81 -5.95
CA ALA A 12 13.75 21.10 -6.69
C ALA A 12 14.61 19.86 -6.95
N ARG A 13 14.70 18.93 -5.98
CA ARG A 13 15.46 17.68 -6.11
C ARG A 13 14.82 16.68 -7.08
N HIS A 14 13.50 16.65 -7.18
CA HIS A 14 12.77 15.86 -8.19
C HIS A 14 12.91 16.48 -9.58
N LEU A 15 12.87 17.82 -9.68
CA LEU A 15 12.91 18.52 -10.95
C LEU A 15 14.24 18.33 -11.70
N ILE A 16 15.35 18.18 -10.97
CA ILE A 16 16.66 17.90 -11.55
C ILE A 16 16.95 16.41 -11.70
N LEU A 17 16.12 15.52 -11.09
CA LEU A 17 16.32 14.09 -11.16
C LEU A 17 15.99 13.58 -12.56
N LYS A 18 17.01 13.02 -13.24
CA LYS A 18 16.85 12.46 -14.58
C LYS A 18 15.78 11.35 -14.59
N GLY A 19 14.79 11.51 -15.45
CA GLY A 19 13.64 10.61 -15.56
C GLY A 19 12.38 11.17 -14.90
N VAL A 20 12.43 11.80 -13.72
CA VAL A 20 11.28 12.46 -13.09
C VAL A 20 11.06 13.84 -13.73
N GLY A 21 11.94 14.80 -13.47
CA GLY A 21 11.87 16.14 -14.02
C GLY A 21 10.54 16.84 -13.77
N VAL A 22 10.29 17.91 -14.49
CA VAL A 22 9.03 18.68 -14.42
C VAL A 22 7.82 17.83 -14.84
N LYS A 23 7.99 16.93 -15.82
CA LYS A 23 6.89 16.09 -16.33
C LYS A 23 6.43 15.07 -15.28
N GLY A 24 7.36 14.37 -14.64
CA GLY A 24 7.04 13.42 -13.57
C GLY A 24 6.43 14.11 -12.35
N GLN A 25 6.97 15.28 -11.96
CA GLN A 25 6.43 16.05 -10.84
C GLN A 25 4.98 16.51 -11.10
N LYS A 26 4.67 16.94 -12.32
CA LYS A 26 3.28 17.30 -12.68
C LYS A 26 2.34 16.11 -12.63
N ARG A 27 2.80 14.91 -12.98
CA ARG A 27 2.01 13.69 -12.82
C ARG A 27 1.73 13.38 -11.35
N LEU A 28 2.74 13.50 -10.48
CA LEU A 28 2.57 13.33 -9.03
C LEU A 28 1.51 14.30 -8.48
N LEU A 29 1.62 15.58 -8.81
CA LEU A 29 0.67 16.61 -8.36
C LEU A 29 -0.76 16.39 -8.87
N ALA A 30 -0.92 15.72 -10.00
CA ALA A 30 -2.23 15.44 -10.59
C ALA A 30 -2.80 14.07 -10.18
N SER A 31 -2.04 13.25 -9.44
CA SER A 31 -2.44 11.89 -9.09
C SER A 31 -3.17 11.79 -7.75
N SER A 32 -3.94 10.72 -7.62
CA SER A 32 -4.66 10.33 -6.41
C SER A 32 -4.25 8.93 -5.96
N VAL A 33 -3.96 8.76 -4.67
CA VAL A 33 -3.52 7.49 -4.09
C VAL A 33 -4.36 7.18 -2.84
N LEU A 34 -4.98 6.00 -2.80
CA LEU A 34 -5.63 5.48 -1.62
C LEU A 34 -4.64 4.62 -0.82
N ILE A 35 -4.48 4.90 0.46
CA ILE A 35 -3.69 4.10 1.40
C ILE A 35 -4.66 3.38 2.34
N ILE A 36 -4.73 2.06 2.24
CA ILE A 36 -5.55 1.23 3.11
C ILE A 36 -4.66 0.71 4.24
N GLY A 37 -4.87 1.26 5.44
CA GLY A 37 -4.05 1.05 6.63
C GLY A 37 -3.14 2.24 6.93
N ALA A 38 -3.42 3.00 7.98
CA ALA A 38 -2.58 4.08 8.50
C ALA A 38 -1.64 3.58 9.62
N GLY A 39 -1.22 2.33 9.52
CA GLY A 39 -0.37 1.63 10.48
C GLY A 39 1.12 1.76 10.18
N GLY A 40 1.85 0.65 10.39
CA GLY A 40 3.32 0.63 10.25
C GLY A 40 3.80 0.84 8.82
N LEU A 41 3.21 0.14 7.84
CA LEU A 41 3.52 0.28 6.41
C LEU A 41 2.98 1.61 5.86
N GLY A 42 1.72 1.94 6.18
CA GLY A 42 1.08 3.17 5.72
C GLY A 42 1.75 4.45 6.24
N SER A 43 2.39 4.41 7.42
CA SER A 43 3.10 5.58 7.97
C SER A 43 4.19 6.12 7.05
N PRO A 44 5.23 5.37 6.69
CA PRO A 44 6.25 5.85 5.76
C PRO A 44 5.70 6.05 4.35
N ALA A 45 4.77 5.19 3.89
CA ALA A 45 4.17 5.34 2.57
C ALA A 45 3.46 6.70 2.44
N ALA A 46 2.60 7.05 3.38
CA ALA A 46 1.86 8.32 3.38
C ALA A 46 2.79 9.54 3.46
N LEU A 47 3.79 9.49 4.35
CA LEU A 47 4.74 10.59 4.51
C LEU A 47 5.57 10.81 3.23
N TYR A 48 6.10 9.76 2.62
CA TYR A 48 6.91 9.89 1.40
C TYR A 48 6.08 10.28 0.18
N LEU A 49 4.85 9.81 0.04
CA LEU A 49 3.95 10.22 -1.04
C LEU A 49 3.54 11.70 -0.89
N ALA A 50 3.23 12.14 0.32
CA ALA A 50 2.97 13.54 0.61
C ALA A 50 4.19 14.43 0.34
N ALA A 51 5.38 14.02 0.80
CA ALA A 51 6.63 14.73 0.55
C ALA A 51 6.97 14.79 -0.95
N ALA A 52 6.67 13.72 -1.70
CA ALA A 52 6.86 13.67 -3.15
C ALA A 52 5.86 14.54 -3.93
N GLY A 53 4.78 14.99 -3.28
CA GLY A 53 3.78 15.85 -3.89
C GLY A 53 2.72 15.08 -4.69
N VAL A 54 2.30 13.91 -4.22
CA VAL A 54 1.05 13.29 -4.67
C VAL A 54 -0.08 14.23 -4.29
N GLY A 55 -0.87 14.67 -5.29
CA GLY A 55 -1.82 15.77 -5.10
C GLY A 55 -3.01 15.42 -4.21
N HIS A 56 -3.41 14.14 -4.18
CA HIS A 56 -4.55 13.69 -3.42
C HIS A 56 -4.26 12.34 -2.75
N ILE A 57 -4.41 12.25 -1.44
CA ILE A 57 -4.20 11.03 -0.66
C ILE A 57 -5.48 10.70 0.12
N GLY A 58 -6.04 9.52 -0.10
CA GLY A 58 -7.07 8.93 0.74
C GLY A 58 -6.45 8.04 1.82
N LEU A 59 -6.96 8.10 3.03
CA LEU A 59 -6.54 7.29 4.17
C LEU A 59 -7.72 6.48 4.69
N VAL A 60 -7.59 5.15 4.73
CA VAL A 60 -8.60 4.24 5.30
C VAL A 60 -7.99 3.50 6.48
N ASP A 61 -8.55 3.65 7.67
CA ASP A 61 -8.20 2.90 8.87
C ASP A 61 -9.29 3.10 9.94
N GLY A 62 -9.79 2.02 10.54
CA GLY A 62 -10.84 2.06 11.56
C GLY A 62 -10.32 2.11 12.99
N ASP A 63 -9.00 2.14 13.21
CA ASP A 63 -8.40 2.09 14.54
C ASP A 63 -8.10 3.48 15.09
N VAL A 64 -7.84 3.50 16.41
CA VAL A 64 -7.23 4.63 17.10
C VAL A 64 -5.74 4.41 17.32
N VAL A 65 -5.01 5.50 17.55
CA VAL A 65 -3.58 5.45 17.90
C VAL A 65 -3.42 4.87 19.30
N ASP A 66 -2.60 3.84 19.42
CA ASP A 66 -2.24 3.21 20.69
C ASP A 66 -0.74 3.39 20.98
N MET A 67 -0.36 3.46 22.26
CA MET A 67 1.04 3.62 22.69
C MET A 67 1.94 2.51 22.12
N SER A 68 1.46 1.26 22.07
CA SER A 68 2.17 0.11 21.51
C SER A 68 2.42 0.20 20.02
N ASN A 69 1.73 1.11 19.32
CA ASN A 69 1.91 1.32 17.88
C ASN A 69 3.11 2.21 17.57
N LEU A 70 3.49 3.13 18.45
CA LEU A 70 4.43 4.22 18.18
C LEU A 70 5.84 3.74 17.83
N GLN A 71 6.23 2.54 18.22
CA GLN A 71 7.53 1.96 17.87
C GLN A 71 7.70 1.67 16.36
N ARG A 72 6.59 1.67 15.56
CA ARG A 72 6.62 1.42 14.11
C ARG A 72 5.69 2.31 13.29
N GLN A 73 4.70 2.94 13.88
CA GLN A 73 3.72 3.82 13.21
C GLN A 73 4.16 5.28 13.34
N ILE A 74 5.24 5.63 12.64
CA ILE A 74 5.98 6.89 12.82
C ILE A 74 5.24 8.16 12.38
N ILE A 75 4.11 8.04 11.69
CA ILE A 75 3.24 9.15 11.33
C ILE A 75 2.44 9.68 12.54
N HIS A 76 2.33 8.86 13.60
CA HIS A 76 1.64 9.20 14.82
C HIS A 76 2.60 9.65 15.91
N THR A 77 2.08 10.36 16.91
CA THR A 77 2.86 10.87 18.05
C THR A 77 2.19 10.50 19.36
N THR A 78 2.93 10.56 20.47
CA THR A 78 2.40 10.33 21.82
C THR A 78 1.20 11.25 22.14
N ALA A 79 1.23 12.49 21.66
CA ALA A 79 0.14 13.46 21.87
C ALA A 79 -1.15 13.07 21.11
N ARG A 80 -1.11 12.11 20.22
CA ARG A 80 -2.25 11.62 19.43
C ARG A 80 -2.81 10.29 19.91
N VAL A 81 -2.28 9.71 20.98
CA VAL A 81 -2.82 8.46 21.56
C VAL A 81 -4.32 8.65 21.88
N GLY A 82 -5.15 7.70 21.41
CA GLY A 82 -6.61 7.73 21.50
C GLY A 82 -7.33 8.43 20.34
N ALA A 83 -6.64 9.20 19.49
CA ALA A 83 -7.23 9.80 18.30
C ALA A 83 -7.36 8.77 17.16
N PRO A 84 -8.34 8.90 16.24
CA PRO A 84 -8.40 8.09 15.03
C PRO A 84 -7.10 8.17 14.25
N LYS A 85 -6.57 7.01 13.80
CA LYS A 85 -5.31 6.95 13.05
C LYS A 85 -5.34 7.81 11.79
N VAL A 86 -6.45 7.79 11.05
CA VAL A 86 -6.62 8.57 9.82
C VAL A 86 -6.56 10.08 10.05
N GLU A 87 -7.13 10.59 11.17
CA GLU A 87 -7.05 12.00 11.55
C GLU A 87 -5.63 12.40 11.95
N SER A 88 -4.98 11.54 12.73
CA SER A 88 -3.59 11.72 13.15
C SER A 88 -2.66 11.77 11.94
N ALA A 89 -2.81 10.84 10.99
CA ALA A 89 -2.04 10.78 9.75
C ALA A 89 -2.30 12.00 8.85
N ALA A 90 -3.57 12.40 8.66
CA ALA A 90 -3.91 13.58 7.88
C ALA A 90 -3.30 14.86 8.45
N THR A 91 -3.24 14.98 9.78
CA THR A 91 -2.58 16.11 10.44
C THR A 91 -1.09 16.14 10.11
N ALA A 92 -0.41 15.00 10.15
CA ALA A 92 1.03 14.90 9.83
C ALA A 92 1.31 15.21 8.35
N ILE A 93 0.46 14.70 7.44
CA ILE A 93 0.57 14.97 6.00
C ILE A 93 0.43 16.45 5.71
N ARG A 94 -0.62 17.10 6.23
CA ARG A 94 -0.86 18.55 6.02
C ARG A 94 0.25 19.43 6.62
N ALA A 95 0.84 19.00 7.73
CA ALA A 95 1.98 19.69 8.32
C ALA A 95 3.26 19.54 7.47
N LEU A 96 3.44 18.41 6.79
CA LEU A 96 4.57 18.14 5.92
C LEU A 96 4.43 18.85 4.56
N ASN A 97 3.25 18.74 3.96
CA ASN A 97 2.96 19.30 2.65
C ASN A 97 1.51 19.82 2.56
N PRO A 98 1.29 21.13 2.74
CA PRO A 98 -0.06 21.72 2.74
C PRO A 98 -0.76 21.68 1.37
N ASP A 99 -0.03 21.43 0.27
CA ASP A 99 -0.59 21.33 -1.08
C ASP A 99 -1.34 20.00 -1.30
N VAL A 100 -1.15 19.01 -0.41
CA VAL A 100 -1.80 17.70 -0.54
C VAL A 100 -3.22 17.74 0.00
N THR A 101 -4.18 17.40 -0.84
CA THR A 101 -5.56 17.13 -0.41
C THR A 101 -5.60 15.77 0.30
N VAL A 102 -6.26 15.70 1.46
CA VAL A 102 -6.35 14.45 2.22
C VAL A 102 -7.81 14.15 2.55
N ASP A 103 -8.30 13.02 2.03
CA ASP A 103 -9.57 12.42 2.42
C ASP A 103 -9.37 11.43 3.57
N ILE A 104 -10.34 11.36 4.46
CA ILE A 104 -10.30 10.56 5.68
C ILE A 104 -11.50 9.62 5.67
N TYR A 105 -11.24 8.31 5.75
CA TYR A 105 -12.24 7.26 5.91
C TYR A 105 -11.96 6.53 7.21
N TYR A 106 -12.68 6.92 8.29
CA TYR A 106 -12.56 6.28 9.59
C TYR A 106 -13.45 5.03 9.64
N GLU A 107 -13.01 4.00 8.94
CA GLU A 107 -13.70 2.74 8.80
C GLU A 107 -12.72 1.62 8.46
N LEU A 108 -13.09 0.37 8.75
CA LEU A 108 -12.37 -0.80 8.28
C LEU A 108 -12.83 -1.14 6.86
N VAL A 109 -11.88 -1.55 6.02
CA VAL A 109 -12.20 -2.03 4.69
C VAL A 109 -12.89 -3.40 4.78
N ASP A 110 -14.01 -3.54 4.07
CA ASP A 110 -14.76 -4.79 3.93
C ASP A 110 -15.38 -4.93 2.52
N ALA A 111 -16.08 -6.03 2.30
CA ALA A 111 -16.67 -6.34 1.00
C ALA A 111 -17.77 -5.35 0.57
N SER A 112 -18.36 -4.60 1.51
CA SER A 112 -19.45 -3.65 1.23
C SER A 112 -18.95 -2.28 0.81
N ASN A 113 -17.74 -1.85 1.28
CA ASN A 113 -17.23 -0.50 1.07
C ASN A 113 -16.04 -0.42 0.09
N ILE A 114 -15.28 -1.52 -0.12
CA ILE A 114 -14.02 -1.50 -0.87
C ILE A 114 -14.16 -0.91 -2.27
N ALA A 115 -15.23 -1.26 -3.00
CA ALA A 115 -15.43 -0.79 -4.37
C ALA A 115 -15.57 0.74 -4.44
N GLY A 116 -16.38 1.32 -3.55
CA GLY A 116 -16.56 2.77 -3.46
C GLY A 116 -15.30 3.50 -2.98
N LEU A 117 -14.52 2.87 -2.09
CA LEU A 117 -13.28 3.44 -1.60
C LEU A 117 -12.19 3.53 -2.68
N ILE A 118 -12.03 2.50 -3.52
CA ILE A 118 -10.97 2.48 -4.55
C ILE A 118 -11.32 3.27 -5.81
N GLU A 119 -12.61 3.46 -6.11
CA GLU A 119 -13.08 4.06 -7.37
C GLU A 119 -12.44 5.44 -7.65
N PRO A 120 -12.38 6.40 -6.71
CA PRO A 120 -11.90 7.76 -6.96
C PRO A 120 -10.39 7.87 -7.16
N TYR A 121 -9.61 6.81 -6.91
CA TYR A 121 -8.16 6.87 -6.86
C TYR A 121 -7.51 6.20 -8.06
N ASP A 122 -6.35 6.72 -8.49
CA ASP A 122 -5.56 6.17 -9.59
C ASP A 122 -4.77 4.94 -9.19
N LEU A 123 -4.37 4.84 -7.90
CA LEU A 123 -3.51 3.82 -7.35
C LEU A 123 -3.90 3.49 -5.91
N VAL A 124 -3.77 2.22 -5.51
CA VAL A 124 -4.02 1.77 -4.14
C VAL A 124 -2.71 1.27 -3.51
N ILE A 125 -2.51 1.57 -2.23
CA ILE A 125 -1.46 1.00 -1.37
C ILE A 125 -2.13 0.06 -0.36
N ASP A 126 -1.77 -1.22 -0.40
CA ASP A 126 -2.15 -2.21 0.60
C ASP A 126 -1.16 -2.20 1.77
N ALA A 127 -1.41 -1.35 2.74
CA ALA A 127 -0.63 -1.22 3.97
C ALA A 127 -1.27 -1.98 5.17
N THR A 128 -2.13 -2.96 4.89
CA THR A 128 -2.83 -3.76 5.90
C THR A 128 -1.93 -4.85 6.50
N ASP A 129 -2.30 -5.37 7.66
CA ASP A 129 -1.57 -6.42 8.39
C ASP A 129 -2.36 -7.72 8.57
N ASN A 130 -3.48 -7.87 7.84
CA ASN A 130 -4.30 -9.08 7.88
C ASN A 130 -4.57 -9.64 6.48
N PHE A 131 -4.65 -10.96 6.38
CA PHE A 131 -4.79 -11.65 5.10
C PHE A 131 -6.14 -11.39 4.43
N ALA A 132 -7.24 -11.36 5.18
CA ALA A 132 -8.57 -11.14 4.62
C ALA A 132 -8.64 -9.81 3.84
N ALA A 133 -8.12 -8.73 4.44
CA ALA A 133 -8.03 -7.43 3.77
C ALA A 133 -7.12 -7.47 2.53
N LYS A 134 -5.97 -8.17 2.58
CA LYS A 134 -5.07 -8.30 1.43
C LYS A 134 -5.71 -8.99 0.23
N PHE A 135 -6.42 -10.08 0.48
CA PHE A 135 -7.16 -10.78 -0.56
C PHE A 135 -8.31 -9.94 -1.11
N LEU A 136 -9.05 -9.25 -0.24
CA LEU A 136 -10.12 -8.34 -0.63
C LEU A 136 -9.61 -7.19 -1.51
N ILE A 137 -8.53 -6.52 -1.09
CA ILE A 137 -7.91 -5.42 -1.85
C ILE A 137 -7.43 -5.92 -3.21
N ASN A 138 -6.75 -7.07 -3.25
CA ASN A 138 -6.34 -7.67 -4.52
C ASN A 138 -7.53 -7.87 -5.46
N ASP A 139 -8.56 -8.56 -4.98
CA ASP A 139 -9.69 -8.94 -5.81
C ASP A 139 -10.44 -7.69 -6.30
N ALA A 140 -10.68 -6.74 -5.42
CA ALA A 140 -11.33 -5.48 -5.77
C ALA A 140 -10.51 -4.67 -6.80
N CYS A 141 -9.20 -4.53 -6.59
CA CYS A 141 -8.33 -3.81 -7.51
C CYS A 141 -8.25 -4.51 -8.88
N VAL A 142 -8.14 -5.83 -8.91
CA VAL A 142 -8.09 -6.59 -10.17
C VAL A 142 -9.41 -6.48 -10.93
N LEU A 143 -10.54 -6.65 -10.26
CA LEU A 143 -11.88 -6.53 -10.87
C LEU A 143 -12.17 -5.11 -11.37
N ALA A 144 -11.68 -4.09 -10.68
CA ALA A 144 -11.81 -2.69 -11.08
C ALA A 144 -10.75 -2.22 -12.09
N GLY A 145 -9.78 -3.07 -12.46
CA GLY A 145 -8.66 -2.67 -13.32
C GLY A 145 -7.74 -1.63 -12.68
N LYS A 146 -7.71 -1.52 -11.34
CA LYS A 146 -6.90 -0.56 -10.59
C LYS A 146 -5.53 -1.12 -10.27
N PRO A 147 -4.43 -0.43 -10.59
CA PRO A 147 -3.11 -0.82 -10.12
C PRO A 147 -3.03 -0.67 -8.59
N TYR A 148 -2.29 -1.57 -7.95
CA TYR A 148 -2.02 -1.44 -6.53
C TYR A 148 -0.64 -1.98 -6.16
N ILE A 149 -0.15 -1.57 -5.00
CA ILE A 149 1.11 -2.05 -4.44
C ILE A 149 0.80 -2.82 -3.18
N HIS A 150 1.26 -4.07 -3.15
CA HIS A 150 1.14 -4.97 -2.01
C HIS A 150 2.45 -5.02 -1.25
N ALA A 151 2.37 -4.96 0.08
CA ALA A 151 3.48 -5.29 0.97
C ALA A 151 3.03 -6.16 2.14
N GLY A 152 4.00 -6.85 2.73
CA GLY A 152 3.83 -7.64 3.94
C GLY A 152 5.12 -7.63 4.75
N VAL A 153 5.00 -7.62 6.08
CA VAL A 153 6.15 -7.67 7.01
C VAL A 153 5.79 -8.58 8.18
N VAL A 154 6.69 -9.47 8.55
CA VAL A 154 6.62 -10.27 9.77
C VAL A 154 8.03 -10.41 10.35
N GLY A 155 8.20 -10.16 11.65
CA GLY A 155 9.49 -10.26 12.32
C GLY A 155 10.53 -9.32 11.72
N PHE A 156 11.50 -9.89 11.04
CA PHE A 156 12.59 -9.19 10.34
C PHE A 156 12.50 -9.31 8.82
N ALA A 157 11.48 -9.97 8.31
CA ALA A 157 11.30 -10.19 6.88
C ALA A 157 10.17 -9.35 6.32
N GLY A 158 10.33 -8.89 5.08
CA GLY A 158 9.31 -8.15 4.36
C GLY A 158 9.31 -8.46 2.88
N GLN A 159 8.21 -8.12 2.23
CA GLN A 159 8.03 -8.30 0.79
C GLN A 159 7.21 -7.15 0.19
N VAL A 160 7.48 -6.86 -1.07
CA VAL A 160 6.73 -5.85 -1.87
C VAL A 160 6.56 -6.38 -3.29
N MET A 161 5.38 -6.15 -3.86
CA MET A 161 5.11 -6.37 -5.29
C MET A 161 4.15 -5.31 -5.82
N THR A 162 4.27 -5.03 -7.11
CA THR A 162 3.36 -4.14 -7.83
C THR A 162 2.43 -4.97 -8.71
N VAL A 163 1.13 -4.77 -8.57
CA VAL A 163 0.12 -5.41 -9.41
C VAL A 163 -0.50 -4.39 -10.34
N ILE A 164 -0.36 -4.66 -11.64
CA ILE A 164 -1.08 -3.94 -12.70
C ILE A 164 -1.99 -4.98 -13.37
N PRO A 165 -3.32 -4.86 -13.20
CA PRO A 165 -4.24 -5.83 -13.79
C PRO A 165 -4.04 -5.96 -15.30
N GLY A 166 -3.89 -7.21 -15.76
CA GLY A 166 -3.63 -7.52 -17.19
C GLY A 166 -2.15 -7.49 -17.62
N GLU A 167 -1.21 -6.95 -16.81
CA GLU A 167 0.20 -6.89 -17.18
C GLU A 167 1.09 -7.91 -16.44
N GLY A 168 0.56 -8.52 -15.37
CA GLY A 168 1.30 -9.50 -14.57
C GLY A 168 0.41 -10.25 -13.59
N PRO A 169 1.02 -11.06 -12.70
CA PRO A 169 0.28 -11.85 -11.73
C PRO A 169 -0.36 -10.96 -10.67
N CYS A 170 -1.54 -11.30 -10.22
CA CYS A 170 -2.15 -10.72 -9.04
C CYS A 170 -1.70 -11.48 -7.77
N TYR A 171 -2.14 -11.02 -6.59
CA TYR A 171 -1.80 -11.65 -5.32
C TYR A 171 -2.25 -13.11 -5.25
N ARG A 172 -3.46 -13.43 -5.77
CA ARG A 172 -3.97 -14.82 -5.83
C ARG A 172 -3.24 -15.72 -6.81
N CYS A 173 -2.47 -15.18 -7.73
CA CYS A 173 -1.57 -16.00 -8.56
C CYS A 173 -0.43 -16.61 -7.74
N ILE A 174 -0.07 -16.00 -6.62
CA ILE A 174 1.05 -16.38 -5.76
C ILE A 174 0.54 -17.04 -4.47
N PHE A 175 -0.45 -16.42 -3.84
CA PHE A 175 -1.10 -16.87 -2.61
C PHE A 175 -2.56 -17.20 -2.94
N ARG A 176 -2.83 -18.46 -3.20
CA ARG A 176 -4.08 -18.88 -3.81
C ARG A 176 -5.29 -18.70 -2.90
N ASP A 177 -5.14 -19.12 -1.66
CA ASP A 177 -6.20 -19.22 -0.69
C ASP A 177 -5.87 -18.46 0.59
N LEU A 178 -6.88 -18.00 1.31
CA LEU A 178 -6.71 -17.46 2.64
C LEU A 178 -6.12 -18.52 3.56
N PRO A 179 -5.01 -18.23 4.28
CA PRO A 179 -4.47 -19.16 5.27
C PRO A 179 -5.50 -19.37 6.40
N ALA A 180 -5.51 -20.58 6.97
CA ALA A 180 -6.34 -20.85 8.13
C ALA A 180 -5.92 -19.96 9.33
N ALA A 181 -6.87 -19.72 10.24
CA ALA A 181 -6.60 -18.94 11.44
C ALA A 181 -5.48 -19.62 12.26
N GLY A 182 -4.41 -18.86 12.56
CA GLY A 182 -3.24 -19.37 13.30
C GLY A 182 -2.22 -20.16 12.46
N GLU A 183 -2.45 -20.39 11.16
CA GLU A 183 -1.47 -21.05 10.27
C GLU A 183 -0.23 -20.19 10.05
N ILE A 184 -0.42 -18.90 9.89
CA ILE A 184 0.67 -17.93 9.76
C ILE A 184 0.55 -16.93 10.92
N PRO A 185 1.59 -16.75 11.73
CA PRO A 185 1.53 -15.81 12.85
C PRO A 185 1.37 -14.37 12.36
N THR A 186 0.50 -13.62 13.02
CA THR A 186 0.33 -12.18 12.79
C THR A 186 1.51 -11.38 13.33
N CYS A 187 1.64 -10.12 12.92
CA CYS A 187 2.64 -9.21 13.50
C CYS A 187 2.48 -9.02 15.02
N LYS A 188 1.27 -9.22 15.55
CA LYS A 188 1.00 -9.16 17.00
C LYS A 188 1.59 -10.36 17.74
N GLU A 189 1.61 -11.53 17.10
CA GLU A 189 2.09 -12.80 17.67
C GLU A 189 3.59 -12.98 17.46
N ALA A 190 4.09 -12.72 16.25
CA ALA A 190 5.51 -12.89 15.89
C ALA A 190 6.38 -11.69 16.28
N GLY A 191 5.78 -10.54 16.55
CA GLY A 191 6.48 -9.27 16.67
C GLY A 191 6.96 -8.75 15.31
N VAL A 192 7.45 -7.51 15.30
CA VAL A 192 8.02 -6.88 14.10
C VAL A 192 8.98 -5.75 14.49
N LEU A 193 10.11 -5.66 13.81
CA LEU A 193 11.04 -4.54 13.99
C LEU A 193 10.56 -3.32 13.22
N GLY A 194 10.29 -2.19 13.92
CA GLY A 194 9.74 -0.97 13.32
C GLY A 194 10.55 -0.43 12.14
N ALA A 195 11.88 -0.49 12.21
CA ALA A 195 12.74 -0.04 11.10
C ALA A 195 12.55 -0.89 9.84
N VAL A 196 12.29 -2.20 9.95
CA VAL A 196 12.00 -3.06 8.79
C VAL A 196 10.67 -2.67 8.15
N VAL A 197 9.67 -2.40 8.97
CA VAL A 197 8.37 -1.87 8.50
C VAL A 197 8.58 -0.55 7.75
N GLY A 198 9.43 0.33 8.28
CA GLY A 198 9.80 1.60 7.64
C GLY A 198 10.43 1.42 6.27
N VAL A 199 11.36 0.47 6.13
CA VAL A 199 12.00 0.13 4.84
C VAL A 199 10.96 -0.34 3.83
N ILE A 200 10.10 -1.28 4.21
CA ILE A 200 9.10 -1.87 3.31
C ILE A 200 8.06 -0.85 2.87
N GLY A 201 7.50 -0.03 3.78
CA GLY A 201 6.54 1.01 3.39
C GLY A 201 7.18 2.14 2.55
N SER A 202 8.48 2.40 2.73
CA SER A 202 9.23 3.31 1.84
C SER A 202 9.42 2.73 0.43
N LEU A 203 9.54 1.40 0.32
CA LEU A 203 9.56 0.72 -0.97
C LEU A 203 8.19 0.78 -1.65
N GLU A 204 7.08 0.66 -0.92
CA GLU A 204 5.73 0.89 -1.47
C GLU A 204 5.60 2.31 -2.05
N ALA A 205 6.01 3.33 -1.29
CA ALA A 205 6.02 4.70 -1.78
C ALA A 205 6.89 4.86 -3.03
N THR A 206 8.05 4.19 -3.08
CA THR A 206 8.95 4.23 -4.24
C THR A 206 8.29 3.61 -5.47
N GLU A 207 7.61 2.46 -5.33
CA GLU A 207 6.87 1.82 -6.41
C GLU A 207 5.73 2.72 -6.91
N ALA A 208 4.99 3.36 -5.99
CA ALA A 208 3.93 4.32 -6.34
C ALA A 208 4.48 5.50 -7.15
N VAL A 209 5.57 6.11 -6.68
CA VAL A 209 6.22 7.24 -7.40
C VAL A 209 6.70 6.80 -8.78
N LYS A 210 7.26 5.59 -8.93
CA LYS A 210 7.69 5.05 -10.22
C LYS A 210 6.52 4.90 -11.19
N LEU A 211 5.41 4.31 -10.73
CA LEU A 211 4.21 4.14 -11.55
C LEU A 211 3.65 5.50 -11.99
N ILE A 212 3.44 6.41 -11.07
CA ILE A 212 2.81 7.71 -11.32
C ILE A 212 3.71 8.57 -12.22
N ALA A 213 4.98 8.67 -11.89
CA ALA A 213 5.93 9.47 -12.68
C ALA A 213 6.26 8.82 -14.04
N GLY A 214 6.02 7.52 -14.20
CA GLY A 214 6.34 6.74 -15.39
C GLY A 214 7.84 6.57 -15.56
N VAL A 215 8.55 6.21 -14.49
CA VAL A 215 10.02 6.08 -14.46
C VAL A 215 10.46 4.73 -13.92
N GLY A 216 11.59 4.26 -14.38
CA GLY A 216 12.18 3.00 -13.93
C GLY A 216 11.36 1.77 -14.34
N GLU A 217 11.55 0.68 -13.60
CA GLU A 217 10.86 -0.59 -13.77
C GLU A 217 10.09 -0.94 -12.51
N PRO A 218 8.76 -0.86 -12.48
CA PRO A 218 7.96 -1.34 -11.35
C PRO A 218 8.13 -2.85 -11.12
N LEU A 219 7.84 -3.31 -9.91
CA LEU A 219 7.92 -4.72 -9.50
C LEU A 219 6.75 -5.57 -10.07
N VAL A 220 6.38 -5.33 -11.33
CA VAL A 220 5.39 -6.17 -12.05
C VAL A 220 6.02 -7.50 -12.40
N ALA A 221 5.32 -8.60 -12.13
CA ALA A 221 5.82 -9.97 -12.26
C ALA A 221 7.14 -10.25 -11.51
N ARG A 222 7.34 -9.54 -10.42
CA ARG A 222 8.50 -9.69 -9.52
C ARG A 222 8.07 -9.37 -8.08
N MET A 223 8.64 -10.09 -7.14
CA MET A 223 8.51 -9.80 -5.71
C MET A 223 9.88 -9.41 -5.16
N LEU A 224 9.98 -8.27 -4.52
CA LEU A 224 11.15 -7.92 -3.72
C LEU A 224 10.96 -8.53 -2.34
N THR A 225 11.92 -9.33 -1.89
CA THR A 225 11.97 -9.87 -0.53
C THR A 225 13.16 -9.29 0.21
N VAL A 226 12.95 -8.94 1.47
CA VAL A 226 13.96 -8.37 2.36
C VAL A 226 14.05 -9.24 3.60
N ASP A 227 15.24 -9.73 3.91
CA ASP A 227 15.60 -10.33 5.20
C ASP A 227 16.56 -9.38 5.91
N ALA A 228 16.06 -8.65 6.89
CA ALA A 228 16.83 -7.63 7.60
C ALA A 228 17.81 -8.22 8.64
N LEU A 229 17.70 -9.49 9.01
CA LEU A 229 18.71 -10.13 9.87
C LEU A 229 20.02 -10.35 9.14
N THR A 230 19.93 -10.75 7.87
CA THR A 230 21.11 -11.04 7.03
C THR A 230 21.39 -9.93 6.02
N MET A 231 20.51 -8.90 5.96
CA MET A 231 20.48 -7.83 4.93
C MET A 231 20.42 -8.40 3.51
N ASN A 232 19.78 -9.54 3.33
CA ASN A 232 19.60 -10.17 2.04
C ASN A 232 18.35 -9.60 1.35
N ILE A 233 18.57 -8.95 0.23
CA ILE A 233 17.50 -8.38 -0.59
C ILE A 233 17.48 -9.13 -1.93
N ARG A 234 16.35 -9.74 -2.26
CA ARG A 234 16.19 -10.54 -3.48
C ARG A 234 15.03 -10.02 -4.30
N ARG A 235 15.21 -10.00 -5.60
CA ARG A 235 14.15 -9.80 -6.58
C ARG A 235 13.79 -11.16 -7.18
N VAL A 236 12.69 -11.73 -6.70
CA VAL A 236 12.19 -13.05 -7.10
C VAL A 236 11.30 -12.87 -8.33
N PRO A 237 11.58 -13.52 -9.46
CA PRO A 237 10.69 -13.51 -10.61
C PRO A 237 9.42 -14.29 -10.29
N LEU A 238 8.28 -13.75 -10.73
CA LEU A 238 6.97 -14.37 -10.60
C LEU A 238 6.47 -14.81 -11.99
N PRO A 239 5.57 -15.81 -12.09
CA PRO A 239 4.94 -16.17 -13.34
C PRO A 239 4.16 -14.97 -13.89
N LYS A 240 4.32 -14.68 -15.19
CA LYS A 240 3.62 -13.55 -15.82
C LYS A 240 2.13 -13.79 -15.99
N HIS A 241 1.74 -15.03 -16.11
CA HIS A 241 0.36 -15.46 -16.30
C HIS A 241 0.12 -16.77 -15.55
N VAL A 242 -1.02 -16.87 -14.91
CA VAL A 242 -1.48 -18.06 -14.17
C VAL A 242 -2.89 -18.39 -14.67
N PRO A 243 -3.01 -19.32 -15.65
CA PRO A 243 -4.27 -19.58 -16.36
C PRO A 243 -5.45 -19.96 -15.47
N ASP A 244 -5.17 -20.62 -14.36
CA ASP A 244 -6.15 -21.11 -13.39
C ASP A 244 -6.30 -20.19 -12.17
N CYS A 245 -5.81 -18.94 -12.25
CA CYS A 245 -6.03 -17.97 -11.17
C CYS A 245 -7.54 -17.67 -11.01
N PRO A 246 -8.09 -17.74 -9.76
CA PRO A 246 -9.52 -17.56 -9.56
C PRO A 246 -10.03 -16.15 -9.86
N VAL A 247 -9.16 -15.15 -9.98
CA VAL A 247 -9.57 -13.74 -10.23
C VAL A 247 -9.14 -13.25 -11.61
N CYS A 248 -7.87 -13.47 -12.00
CA CYS A 248 -7.31 -12.93 -13.24
C CYS A 248 -6.94 -14.01 -14.27
N GLY A 249 -7.30 -15.27 -14.04
CA GLY A 249 -7.05 -16.37 -14.96
C GLY A 249 -7.97 -16.37 -16.19
N GLU A 250 -7.85 -17.43 -17.02
CA GLU A 250 -8.64 -17.56 -18.25
C GLU A 250 -10.13 -17.87 -17.98
N GLN A 251 -10.42 -18.52 -16.86
CA GLN A 251 -11.78 -18.86 -16.41
C GLN A 251 -11.94 -18.46 -14.93
N PRO A 252 -12.03 -17.15 -14.63
CA PRO A 252 -12.09 -16.71 -13.25
C PRO A 252 -13.39 -17.16 -12.56
N THR A 253 -13.26 -17.63 -11.34
CA THR A 253 -14.41 -18.03 -10.50
C THR A 253 -14.85 -16.91 -9.56
N ILE A 254 -13.97 -15.92 -9.31
CA ILE A 254 -14.26 -14.72 -8.53
C ILE A 254 -14.42 -13.55 -9.52
N THR A 255 -15.67 -13.26 -9.88
CA THR A 255 -16.02 -12.20 -10.84
C THR A 255 -16.72 -11.01 -10.19
N ALA A 256 -16.97 -11.10 -8.89
CA ALA A 256 -17.55 -10.05 -8.05
C ALA A 256 -17.03 -10.19 -6.62
N ILE A 257 -17.13 -9.12 -5.85
CA ILE A 257 -16.79 -9.13 -4.43
C ILE A 257 -17.91 -9.84 -3.66
N ASP A 258 -17.60 -11.00 -3.09
CA ASP A 258 -18.50 -11.76 -2.21
C ASP A 258 -17.85 -11.87 -0.82
N PRO A 259 -18.52 -11.39 0.25
CA PRO A 259 -18.00 -11.47 1.62
C PRO A 259 -17.53 -12.87 2.03
N ALA A 260 -18.13 -13.92 1.49
CA ALA A 260 -17.78 -15.31 1.80
C ALA A 260 -16.33 -15.67 1.42
N ASN A 261 -15.76 -14.98 0.41
CA ASN A 261 -14.38 -15.20 -0.05
C ASN A 261 -13.30 -14.64 0.91
N TYR A 262 -13.69 -13.89 1.94
CA TYR A 262 -12.76 -13.19 2.85
C TYR A 262 -12.96 -13.62 4.31
N ILE A 263 -13.70 -14.68 4.55
CA ILE A 263 -13.82 -15.33 5.85
C ILE A 263 -12.61 -16.25 6.03
N GLN A 264 -11.78 -15.95 7.02
CA GLN A 264 -10.62 -16.79 7.31
C GLN A 264 -11.07 -18.15 7.81
N PRO A 265 -10.63 -19.28 7.18
CA PRO A 265 -11.03 -20.61 7.62
C PRO A 265 -10.62 -20.87 9.08
N ALA A 266 -11.43 -21.60 9.83
CA ALA A 266 -11.05 -22.09 11.16
C ALA A 266 -9.84 -23.04 11.03
N CYS A 267 -8.93 -22.99 12.02
CA CYS A 267 -7.84 -23.95 12.07
C CYS A 267 -8.42 -25.37 12.15
N ALA A 268 -8.04 -26.25 11.22
CA ALA A 268 -8.37 -27.67 11.35
C ALA A 268 -7.52 -28.22 12.51
N ILE A 269 -8.20 -28.59 13.62
CA ILE A 269 -7.58 -29.24 14.78
C ILE A 269 -7.22 -30.67 14.43
#